data_c25cd8bc351d3034553ca43d842c6f3c
#
_entry.id   c25cd8bc351d3034553ca43d842c6f3c
#
_cell.length_a   1.000
_cell.length_b   1.000
_cell.length_c   1.000
_cell.angle_alpha   90.00
_cell.angle_beta   90.00
_cell.angle_gamma   90.00
#
_symmetry.space_group_name_H-M   'P 1'
#
loop_
_entity.id
_entity.type
_entity.pdbx_description
1 polymer ?
#
loop_
_entity_poly.entity_id
_entity_poly.type
_entity_poly.pdbx_seq_one_letter_code
_entity_poly.pdbx_strand_id
1 'polypeptide(L)'
;RAMADDKKCEADHVILATGHSARDIYYLLDRHQVLMEAKAFALGVRIEHPQEIIDQAQYHCSDRGPYLPPSYYSLVEQVDGRGVFSFCMCPGGIIAPCSTDHNEIVVNGWSPSKRNNPYANSGTVVQINLEDVPGNAGDALSMLKFQAGIENLAFDAGGGNLVAPAQRMLDFVNNRLSADLPSNSYI
;
A
#
# COMPACT_ATOMS: atom_id res chain seq x y z
N ARG A 1 14.25 18.15 0.16
CA ARG A 1 14.69 19.54 0.44
C ARG A 1 14.66 20.31 -0.87
N ALA A 2 13.54 20.92 -1.20
CA ALA A 2 13.56 22.03 -2.13
C ALA A 2 14.34 23.15 -1.41
N MET A 3 15.55 23.42 -1.83
CA MET A 3 16.24 24.65 -1.50
C MET A 3 15.56 25.73 -2.34
N ALA A 4 14.44 26.26 -1.84
CA ALA A 4 14.05 27.60 -2.26
C ALA A 4 15.12 28.54 -1.69
N ASP A 5 15.63 29.46 -2.52
CA ASP A 5 16.38 30.60 -2.04
C ASP A 5 15.73 31.12 -0.75
N ASP A 6 16.53 31.57 0.23
CA ASP A 6 16.06 32.10 1.52
C ASP A 6 15.17 33.35 1.36
N LYS A 7 14.22 33.30 0.44
CA LYS A 7 13.23 34.33 0.21
C LYS A 7 12.05 34.14 1.13
N LYS A 8 11.93 35.02 2.09
CA LYS A 8 10.72 35.13 2.91
C LYS A 8 9.59 35.67 2.02
N CYS A 9 8.55 34.81 1.83
CA CYS A 9 7.29 35.21 1.21
C CYS A 9 6.29 35.51 2.30
N GLU A 10 5.62 36.65 2.21
CA GLU A 10 4.51 37.02 3.09
C GLU A 10 3.20 36.93 2.31
N ALA A 11 2.18 36.33 2.92
CA ALA A 11 0.87 36.17 2.34
C ALA A 11 -0.19 36.17 3.46
N ASP A 12 -1.41 36.65 3.15
CA ASP A 12 -2.53 36.64 4.08
C ASP A 12 -3.02 35.20 4.38
N HIS A 13 -2.85 34.30 3.43
CA HIS A 13 -3.24 32.88 3.54
C HIS A 13 -2.17 31.99 2.93
N VAL A 14 -1.95 30.82 3.55
CA VAL A 14 -1.04 29.78 3.06
C VAL A 14 -1.79 28.48 2.91
N ILE A 15 -1.72 27.87 1.74
CA ILE A 15 -2.26 26.54 1.47
C ILE A 15 -1.11 25.53 1.52
N LEU A 16 -1.19 24.58 2.47
CA LEU A 16 -0.23 23.51 2.59
C LEU A 16 -0.76 22.28 1.81
N ALA A 17 -0.16 21.99 0.67
CA ALA A 17 -0.60 20.95 -0.27
C ALA A 17 0.59 20.07 -0.69
N THR A 18 1.32 19.51 0.27
CA THR A 18 2.58 18.78 0.10
C THR A 18 2.41 17.30 -0.23
N GLY A 19 1.17 16.81 -0.22
CA GLY A 19 0.85 15.39 -0.38
C GLY A 19 1.00 14.59 0.91
N HIS A 20 0.48 13.36 0.89
CA HIS A 20 0.41 12.51 2.08
C HIS A 20 1.77 11.93 2.52
N SER A 21 2.76 11.86 1.62
CA SER A 21 4.08 11.28 1.88
C SER A 21 5.11 12.28 2.44
N ALA A 22 4.74 13.54 2.59
CA ALA A 22 5.61 14.59 3.14
C ALA A 22 5.68 14.48 4.67
N ARG A 23 6.34 13.45 5.19
CA ARG A 23 6.42 13.18 6.64
C ARG A 23 7.14 14.28 7.40
N ASP A 24 8.11 14.92 6.80
CA ASP A 24 8.82 16.08 7.34
C ASP A 24 7.88 17.25 7.70
N ILE A 25 6.79 17.41 6.96
CA ILE A 25 5.76 18.41 7.25
C ILE A 25 4.97 18.06 8.52
N TYR A 26 4.64 16.79 8.74
CA TYR A 26 3.99 16.37 9.98
C TYR A 26 4.90 16.65 11.20
N TYR A 27 6.19 16.33 11.10
CA TYR A 27 7.15 16.66 12.15
C TYR A 27 7.36 18.18 12.31
N LEU A 28 7.27 18.95 11.23
CA LEU A 28 7.32 20.42 11.27
C LEU A 28 6.13 20.97 12.04
N LEU A 29 4.92 20.51 11.74
CA LEU A 29 3.68 20.94 12.40
C LEU A 29 3.70 20.59 13.89
N ASP A 30 4.17 19.41 14.24
CA ASP A 30 4.32 18.97 15.64
C ASP A 30 5.28 19.88 16.41
N ARG A 31 6.45 20.17 15.86
CA ARG A 31 7.43 21.09 16.46
C ARG A 31 6.87 22.50 16.66
N HIS A 32 5.95 22.93 15.81
CA HIS A 32 5.28 24.21 15.93
C HIS A 32 3.98 24.15 16.78
N GLN A 33 3.74 23.01 17.44
CA GLN A 33 2.59 22.81 18.31
C GLN A 33 1.24 23.06 17.60
N VAL A 34 1.17 22.80 16.31
CA VAL A 34 -0.09 22.79 15.56
C VAL A 34 -0.90 21.59 16.05
N LEU A 35 -2.15 21.83 16.41
CA LEU A 35 -3.04 20.75 16.84
C LEU A 35 -3.22 19.71 15.74
N MET A 36 -2.81 18.48 16.03
CA MET A 36 -2.98 17.31 15.19
C MET A 36 -3.57 16.17 15.99
N GLU A 37 -4.26 15.28 15.33
CA GLU A 37 -4.84 14.07 15.92
C GLU A 37 -4.40 12.84 15.15
N ALA A 38 -4.02 11.78 15.88
CA ALA A 38 -3.80 10.47 15.30
C ALA A 38 -5.14 9.91 14.80
N LYS A 39 -5.12 9.25 13.62
CA LYS A 39 -6.31 8.61 13.04
C LYS A 39 -6.04 7.17 12.67
N ALA A 40 -7.07 6.34 12.83
CA ALA A 40 -7.08 4.99 12.30
C ALA A 40 -6.84 5.00 10.77
N PHE A 41 -6.20 3.95 10.27
CA PHE A 41 -5.94 3.76 8.85
C PHE A 41 -6.08 2.29 8.47
N ALA A 42 -5.79 1.91 7.24
CA ALA A 42 -5.79 0.53 6.81
C ALA A 42 -4.40 0.12 6.34
N LEU A 43 -3.98 -1.07 6.76
CA LEU A 43 -2.69 -1.66 6.42
C LEU A 43 -2.89 -3.07 5.90
N GLY A 44 -2.04 -3.54 4.99
CA GLY A 44 -2.15 -4.89 4.47
C GLY A 44 -1.08 -5.23 3.47
N VAL A 45 -1.38 -6.22 2.66
CA VAL A 45 -0.48 -6.77 1.65
C VAL A 45 -1.07 -6.58 0.26
N ARG A 46 -0.24 -6.65 -0.77
CA ARG A 46 -0.71 -6.72 -2.14
C ARG A 46 -0.68 -8.16 -2.61
N ILE A 47 -1.83 -8.65 -3.09
CA ILE A 47 -2.01 -10.00 -3.61
C ILE A 47 -1.95 -9.93 -5.13
N GLU A 48 -1.19 -10.82 -5.75
CA GLU A 48 -1.13 -11.00 -7.20
C GLU A 48 -1.66 -12.39 -7.57
N HIS A 49 -2.31 -12.47 -8.71
CA HIS A 49 -2.83 -13.70 -9.29
C HIS A 49 -2.92 -13.58 -10.81
N PRO A 50 -3.02 -14.69 -11.56
CA PRO A 50 -3.29 -14.64 -13.00
C PRO A 50 -4.61 -13.90 -13.28
N GLN A 51 -4.60 -12.98 -14.24
CA GLN A 51 -5.80 -12.25 -14.67
C GLN A 51 -6.90 -13.19 -15.15
N GLU A 52 -6.52 -14.28 -15.83
CA GLU A 52 -7.44 -15.29 -16.33
C GLU A 52 -8.38 -15.87 -15.26
N ILE A 53 -7.87 -16.10 -14.04
CA ILE A 53 -8.68 -16.59 -12.92
C ILE A 53 -9.83 -15.62 -12.61
N ILE A 54 -9.56 -14.33 -12.66
CA ILE A 54 -10.58 -13.31 -12.38
C ILE A 54 -11.54 -13.17 -13.57
N ASP A 55 -11.04 -13.23 -14.78
CA ASP A 55 -11.87 -13.21 -15.98
C ASP A 55 -12.86 -14.40 -15.99
N GLN A 56 -12.38 -15.59 -15.71
CA GLN A 56 -13.24 -16.79 -15.61
C GLN A 56 -14.29 -16.68 -14.50
N ALA A 57 -13.89 -16.18 -13.33
CA ALA A 57 -14.81 -16.02 -12.19
C ALA A 57 -15.90 -14.97 -12.46
N GLN A 58 -15.57 -13.88 -13.14
CA GLN A 58 -16.50 -12.78 -13.39
C GLN A 58 -17.35 -12.98 -14.65
N TYR A 59 -16.79 -13.54 -15.70
CA TYR A 59 -17.49 -13.72 -16.97
C TYR A 59 -18.11 -15.12 -17.12
N HIS A 60 -17.80 -16.06 -16.23
CA HIS A 60 -18.28 -17.44 -16.26
C HIS A 60 -17.96 -18.15 -17.57
N CYS A 61 -16.80 -17.87 -18.17
CA CYS A 61 -16.32 -18.47 -19.41
C CYS A 61 -14.82 -18.78 -19.32
N SER A 62 -14.34 -19.73 -20.09
CA SER A 62 -12.93 -20.14 -20.08
C SER A 62 -12.01 -19.12 -20.77
N ASP A 63 -12.54 -18.30 -21.68
CA ASP A 63 -11.84 -17.26 -22.38
C ASP A 63 -12.78 -16.07 -22.58
N ARG A 64 -12.36 -14.87 -22.13
CA ARG A 64 -13.13 -13.64 -22.31
C ARG A 64 -13.18 -13.13 -23.76
N GLY A 65 -12.36 -13.69 -24.64
CA GLY A 65 -12.28 -13.26 -26.03
C GLY A 65 -11.74 -11.82 -26.20
N PRO A 66 -11.79 -11.29 -27.42
CA PRO A 66 -11.18 -9.98 -27.74
C PRO A 66 -12.02 -8.75 -27.35
N TYR A 67 -13.29 -8.93 -27.00
CA TYR A 67 -14.22 -7.82 -26.77
C TYR A 67 -14.43 -7.45 -25.29
N LEU A 68 -14.26 -8.40 -24.38
CA LEU A 68 -14.40 -8.15 -22.97
C LEU A 68 -13.09 -7.60 -22.38
N PRO A 69 -13.14 -6.53 -21.57
CA PRO A 69 -11.95 -6.01 -20.91
C PRO A 69 -11.49 -6.98 -19.80
N PRO A 70 -10.23 -6.89 -19.35
CA PRO A 70 -9.80 -7.58 -18.15
C PRO A 70 -10.71 -7.24 -16.98
N SER A 71 -11.27 -8.25 -16.34
CA SER A 71 -12.24 -8.07 -15.26
C SER A 71 -11.56 -7.64 -13.96
N TYR A 72 -12.35 -7.07 -13.08
CA TYR A 72 -11.92 -6.61 -11.76
C TYR A 72 -12.84 -7.18 -10.67
N TYR A 73 -12.42 -7.05 -9.44
CA TYR A 73 -13.23 -7.37 -8.28
C TYR A 73 -13.12 -6.30 -7.19
N SER A 74 -14.10 -6.28 -6.33
CA SER A 74 -14.08 -5.54 -5.07
C SER A 74 -14.60 -6.47 -3.98
N LEU A 75 -13.82 -6.64 -2.93
CA LEU A 75 -14.13 -7.54 -1.82
C LEU A 75 -14.19 -6.74 -0.52
N VAL A 76 -15.14 -7.07 0.32
CA VAL A 76 -15.25 -6.56 1.68
C VAL A 76 -15.81 -7.66 2.58
N GLU A 77 -15.22 -7.81 3.75
CA GLU A 77 -15.65 -8.80 4.75
C GLU A 77 -15.35 -8.29 6.16
N GLN A 78 -16.08 -8.82 7.12
CA GLN A 78 -15.79 -8.63 8.54
C GLN A 78 -15.08 -9.86 9.08
N VAL A 79 -13.86 -9.70 9.56
CA VAL A 79 -13.06 -10.78 10.14
C VAL A 79 -12.65 -10.38 11.56
N ASP A 80 -13.04 -11.16 12.54
CA ASP A 80 -12.75 -10.92 13.96
C ASP A 80 -13.09 -9.48 14.42
N GLY A 81 -14.23 -8.96 13.93
CA GLY A 81 -14.70 -7.62 14.27
C GLY A 81 -13.99 -6.48 13.55
N ARG A 82 -13.14 -6.77 12.56
CA ARG A 82 -12.43 -5.78 11.74
C ARG A 82 -12.89 -5.82 10.30
N GLY A 83 -12.99 -4.65 9.69
CA GLY A 83 -13.19 -4.55 8.26
C GLY A 83 -11.93 -4.97 7.50
N VAL A 84 -12.08 -5.96 6.61
CA VAL A 84 -11.05 -6.39 5.64
C VAL A 84 -11.59 -6.12 4.25
N PHE A 85 -10.82 -5.46 3.41
CA PHE A 85 -11.30 -5.08 2.09
C PHE A 85 -10.20 -5.04 1.03
N SER A 86 -10.59 -5.28 -0.22
CA SER A 86 -9.71 -5.08 -1.35
C SER A 86 -9.56 -3.58 -1.65
N PHE A 87 -8.36 -3.19 -2.08
CA PHE A 87 -8.03 -1.82 -2.36
C PHE A 87 -7.21 -1.71 -3.65
N CYS A 88 -7.53 -0.73 -4.50
CA CYS A 88 -6.79 -0.45 -5.73
C CYS A 88 -6.50 -1.71 -6.56
N MET A 89 -7.55 -2.46 -6.91
CA MET A 89 -7.42 -3.60 -7.82
C MET A 89 -6.96 -3.13 -9.21
N CYS A 90 -5.94 -3.77 -9.74
CA CYS A 90 -5.26 -3.45 -10.99
C CYS A 90 -5.39 -4.61 -11.99
N PRO A 91 -6.43 -4.64 -12.83
CA PRO A 91 -6.58 -5.65 -13.87
C PRO A 91 -5.47 -5.55 -14.93
N GLY A 92 -4.92 -6.70 -15.35
CA GLY A 92 -3.82 -6.74 -16.32
C GLY A 92 -2.66 -5.82 -15.91
N GLY A 93 -2.36 -5.79 -14.63
CA GLY A 93 -1.44 -4.83 -14.01
C GLY A 93 -0.14 -5.45 -13.53
N ILE A 94 0.70 -4.61 -12.97
CA ILE A 94 1.99 -4.98 -12.39
C ILE A 94 2.08 -4.48 -10.94
N ILE A 95 3.03 -5.04 -10.19
CA ILE A 95 3.43 -4.56 -8.88
C ILE A 95 4.76 -3.82 -9.01
N ALA A 96 4.83 -2.62 -8.46
CA ALA A 96 6.03 -1.80 -8.45
C ALA A 96 6.41 -1.40 -7.03
N PRO A 97 7.70 -1.41 -6.68
CA PRO A 97 8.17 -0.91 -5.40
C PRO A 97 8.08 0.61 -5.31
N CYS A 98 7.87 1.11 -4.12
CA CYS A 98 7.92 2.52 -3.77
C CYS A 98 8.63 2.69 -2.42
N SER A 99 9.15 3.87 -2.18
CA SER A 99 9.71 4.25 -0.90
C SER A 99 9.32 5.69 -0.58
N THR A 100 8.97 5.95 0.66
CA THR A 100 8.71 7.31 1.15
C THR A 100 9.96 7.91 1.76
N ASP A 101 10.77 7.10 2.43
CA ASP A 101 12.01 7.51 3.09
C ASP A 101 13.08 6.42 2.93
N HIS A 102 14.28 6.69 3.44
CA HIS A 102 15.37 5.72 3.47
C HIS A 102 15.01 4.50 4.32
N ASN A 103 15.43 3.32 3.86
CA ASN A 103 15.21 2.04 4.54
C ASN A 103 13.72 1.68 4.74
N GLU A 104 12.87 2.18 3.87
CA GLU A 104 11.45 1.84 3.83
C GLU A 104 11.07 1.26 2.49
N ILE A 105 10.07 0.39 2.46
CA ILE A 105 9.47 -0.11 1.24
C ILE A 105 7.98 -0.32 1.38
N VAL A 106 7.26 0.07 0.35
CA VAL A 106 5.87 -0.28 0.09
C VAL A 106 5.75 -0.74 -1.35
N VAL A 107 4.60 -1.29 -1.72
CA VAL A 107 4.31 -1.68 -3.10
C VAL A 107 3.04 -1.01 -3.59
N ASN A 108 3.07 -0.57 -4.84
CA ASN A 108 1.90 -0.09 -5.57
C ASN A 108 1.50 -1.07 -6.66
N GLY A 109 0.20 -1.09 -6.97
CA GLY A 109 -0.31 -1.72 -8.19
C GLY A 109 -0.53 -0.67 -9.27
N TRP A 110 -0.32 -1.08 -10.49
CA TRP A 110 -0.42 -0.21 -11.65
C TRP A 110 -0.91 -0.99 -12.86
N SER A 111 -1.92 -0.48 -13.56
CA SER A 111 -2.40 -1.05 -14.82
C SER A 111 -1.94 -0.19 -15.98
N PRO A 112 -1.23 -0.73 -16.97
CA PRO A 112 -0.98 -0.02 -18.23
C PRO A 112 -2.31 0.26 -18.94
N SER A 113 -2.34 1.24 -19.83
CA SER A 113 -3.56 1.64 -20.53
C SER A 113 -4.22 0.48 -21.30
N LYS A 114 -3.44 -0.46 -21.80
CA LYS A 114 -3.94 -1.66 -22.49
C LYS A 114 -4.40 -2.77 -21.55
N ARG A 115 -4.04 -2.72 -20.26
CA ARG A 115 -4.37 -3.76 -19.25
C ARG A 115 -4.09 -5.18 -19.74
N ASN A 116 -2.97 -5.37 -20.42
CA ASN A 116 -2.64 -6.61 -21.12
C ASN A 116 -1.52 -7.43 -20.47
N ASN A 117 -1.17 -7.12 -19.23
CA ASN A 117 -0.32 -7.99 -18.44
C ASN A 117 -1.09 -9.27 -18.08
N PRO A 118 -0.46 -10.45 -18.06
CA PRO A 118 -1.12 -11.70 -17.71
C PRO A 118 -1.55 -11.79 -16.23
N TYR A 119 -1.11 -10.83 -15.40
CA TYR A 119 -1.44 -10.79 -13.97
C TYR A 119 -2.41 -9.66 -13.63
N ALA A 120 -3.08 -9.84 -12.52
CA ALA A 120 -3.85 -8.83 -11.83
C ALA A 120 -3.40 -8.75 -10.37
N ASN A 121 -3.53 -7.60 -9.76
CA ASN A 121 -3.19 -7.47 -8.35
C ASN A 121 -4.14 -6.54 -7.60
N SER A 122 -4.24 -6.70 -6.29
CA SER A 122 -5.04 -5.85 -5.42
C SER A 122 -4.39 -5.75 -4.04
N GLY A 123 -4.47 -4.60 -3.43
CA GLY A 123 -4.24 -4.50 -2.00
C GLY A 123 -5.35 -5.25 -1.25
N THR A 124 -5.00 -5.97 -0.21
CA THR A 124 -5.94 -6.50 0.78
C THR A 124 -5.52 -5.93 2.12
N VAL A 125 -6.38 -5.10 2.68
CA VAL A 125 -6.05 -4.30 3.85
C VAL A 125 -7.06 -4.55 4.97
N VAL A 126 -6.57 -4.40 6.19
CA VAL A 126 -7.34 -4.48 7.43
C VAL A 126 -7.29 -3.15 8.16
N GLN A 127 -8.35 -2.80 8.83
CA GLN A 127 -8.41 -1.61 9.67
C GLN A 127 -7.46 -1.73 10.86
N ILE A 128 -6.63 -0.71 11.04
CA ILE A 128 -5.75 -0.51 12.19
C ILE A 128 -6.31 0.65 13.00
N ASN A 129 -6.71 0.38 14.23
CA ASN A 129 -7.25 1.35 15.15
C ASN A 129 -6.15 1.93 16.06
N LEU A 130 -6.47 2.99 16.77
CA LEU A 130 -5.52 3.62 17.70
C LEU A 130 -5.09 2.67 18.81
N GLU A 131 -6.00 1.87 19.32
CA GLU A 131 -5.74 0.89 20.38
C GLU A 131 -4.80 -0.26 19.97
N ASP A 132 -4.61 -0.46 18.66
CA ASP A 132 -3.69 -1.48 18.14
C ASP A 132 -2.22 -1.05 18.25
N VAL A 133 -1.98 0.24 18.46
CA VAL A 133 -0.63 0.82 18.47
C VAL A 133 -0.22 1.15 19.89
N PRO A 134 0.75 0.42 20.48
CA PRO A 134 1.21 0.69 21.84
C PRO A 134 1.77 2.12 21.99
N GLY A 135 1.45 2.76 23.12
CA GLY A 135 1.99 4.08 23.44
C GLY A 135 1.39 5.24 22.64
N ASN A 136 0.24 5.06 22.01
CA ASN A 136 -0.42 6.08 21.20
C ASN A 136 -1.07 7.22 22.01
N ALA A 137 -1.23 7.05 23.32
CA ALA A 137 -1.95 8.00 24.13
C ALA A 137 -1.27 9.39 24.13
N GLY A 138 -1.91 10.35 23.47
CA GLY A 138 -1.44 11.73 23.39
C GLY A 138 -0.34 12.01 22.34
N ASP A 139 0.13 11.02 21.59
CA ASP A 139 1.09 11.22 20.49
C ASP A 139 0.36 11.28 19.14
N ALA A 140 0.20 12.49 18.60
CA ALA A 140 -0.44 12.71 17.31
C ALA A 140 0.29 12.02 16.13
N LEU A 141 1.58 11.71 16.30
CA LEU A 141 2.41 11.04 15.29
C LEU A 141 2.51 9.53 15.48
N SER A 142 1.83 8.95 16.48
CA SER A 142 1.93 7.53 16.81
C SER A 142 1.64 6.60 15.62
N MET A 143 0.58 6.88 14.88
CA MET A 143 0.16 6.08 13.72
C MET A 143 1.14 6.21 12.55
N LEU A 144 1.70 7.39 12.34
CA LEU A 144 2.75 7.63 11.34
C LEU A 144 4.03 6.88 11.69
N LYS A 145 4.44 6.89 12.95
CA LYS A 145 5.61 6.14 13.44
C LYS A 145 5.40 4.63 13.32
N PHE A 146 4.20 4.15 13.63
CA PHE A 146 3.84 2.74 13.47
C PHE A 146 3.94 2.31 12.01
N GLN A 147 3.36 3.09 11.09
CA GLN A 147 3.46 2.83 9.65
C GLN A 147 4.93 2.77 9.20
N ALA A 148 5.74 3.76 9.54
CA ALA A 148 7.17 3.79 9.23
C ALA A 148 7.90 2.53 9.74
N GLY A 149 7.58 2.10 10.97
CA GLY A 149 8.15 0.86 11.54
C GLY A 149 7.83 -0.39 10.73
N ILE A 150 6.60 -0.53 10.23
CA ILE A 150 6.22 -1.66 9.37
C ILE A 150 6.93 -1.59 8.01
N GLU A 151 7.06 -0.41 7.43
CA GLU A 151 7.76 -0.21 6.15
C GLU A 151 9.26 -0.49 6.26
N ASN A 152 9.89 -0.14 7.40
CA ASN A 152 11.29 -0.53 7.69
C ASN A 152 11.43 -2.06 7.84
N LEU A 153 10.55 -2.72 8.60
CA LEU A 153 10.55 -4.17 8.74
C LEU A 153 10.40 -4.88 7.39
N ALA A 154 9.54 -4.35 6.52
CA ALA A 154 9.38 -4.88 5.16
C ALA A 154 10.66 -4.69 4.32
N PHE A 155 11.32 -3.55 4.43
CA PHE A 155 12.60 -3.28 3.77
C PHE A 155 13.70 -4.26 4.21
N ASP A 156 13.83 -4.47 5.51
CA ASP A 156 14.82 -5.41 6.06
C ASP A 156 14.52 -6.86 5.66
N ALA A 157 13.25 -7.26 5.71
CA ALA A 157 12.80 -8.60 5.31
C ALA A 157 12.99 -8.87 3.81
N GLY A 158 12.95 -7.83 2.98
CA GLY A 158 13.25 -7.91 1.54
C GLY A 158 14.75 -7.96 1.23
N GLY A 159 15.61 -7.80 2.23
CA GLY A 159 17.09 -7.79 2.06
C GLY A 159 17.64 -6.41 1.68
N GLY A 160 16.88 -5.36 1.88
CA GLY A 160 17.26 -3.98 1.54
C GLY A 160 17.01 -3.61 0.06
N ASN A 161 17.37 -2.40 -0.29
CA ASN A 161 17.06 -1.83 -1.61
C ASN A 161 15.53 -1.80 -1.88
N LEU A 162 15.13 -1.77 -3.14
CA LEU A 162 13.72 -1.81 -3.54
C LEU A 162 13.24 -3.26 -3.78
N VAL A 163 13.49 -4.15 -2.84
CA VAL A 163 13.07 -5.55 -2.88
C VAL A 163 12.00 -5.77 -1.82
N ALA A 164 10.76 -5.93 -2.24
CA ALA A 164 9.65 -6.21 -1.32
C ALA A 164 9.65 -7.68 -0.90
N PRO A 165 9.44 -7.98 0.40
CA PRO A 165 9.27 -9.36 0.85
C PRO A 165 7.99 -9.94 0.25
N ALA A 166 8.02 -11.21 -0.14
CA ALA A 166 6.89 -11.89 -0.74
C ALA A 166 6.80 -13.35 -0.31
N GLN A 167 5.59 -13.87 -0.33
CA GLN A 167 5.28 -15.27 -0.06
C GLN A 167 4.18 -15.77 -1.00
N ARG A 168 4.15 -17.07 -1.25
CA ARG A 168 3.00 -17.72 -1.89
C ARG A 168 1.81 -17.67 -0.92
N MET A 169 0.65 -17.29 -1.43
CA MET A 169 -0.55 -17.12 -0.61
C MET A 169 -0.92 -18.40 0.17
N LEU A 170 -0.79 -19.58 -0.43
CA LEU A 170 -1.04 -20.85 0.26
C LEU A 170 -0.05 -21.12 1.41
N ASP A 171 1.20 -20.72 1.26
CA ASP A 171 2.20 -20.87 2.30
C ASP A 171 1.94 -19.89 3.45
N PHE A 172 1.59 -18.64 3.10
CA PHE A 172 1.18 -17.64 4.08
C PHE A 172 0.00 -18.10 4.94
N VAL A 173 -1.09 -18.58 4.29
CA VAL A 173 -2.29 -19.09 4.99
C VAL A 173 -1.97 -20.30 5.86
N ASN A 174 -1.04 -21.15 5.46
CA ASN A 174 -0.62 -22.33 6.22
C ASN A 174 0.54 -22.05 7.20
N ASN A 175 0.89 -20.77 7.41
CA ASN A 175 1.98 -20.34 8.29
C ASN A 175 3.31 -21.03 8.00
N ARG A 176 3.68 -21.09 6.72
CA ARG A 176 4.93 -21.68 6.23
C ARG A 176 5.71 -20.67 5.41
N LEU A 177 7.03 -20.73 5.46
CA LEU A 177 7.88 -19.97 4.56
C LEU A 177 7.84 -20.58 3.15
N SER A 178 7.77 -19.73 2.14
CA SER A 178 7.87 -20.18 0.75
C SER A 178 9.33 -20.45 0.39
N ALA A 179 9.56 -21.59 -0.25
CA ALA A 179 10.90 -21.96 -0.74
C ALA A 179 11.23 -21.22 -2.07
N ASP A 180 10.21 -20.88 -2.84
CA ASP A 180 10.31 -20.20 -4.13
C ASP A 180 9.07 -19.32 -4.38
N LEU A 181 9.17 -18.48 -5.37
CA LEU A 181 8.04 -17.68 -5.87
C LEU A 181 7.71 -18.08 -7.31
N PRO A 182 6.43 -18.11 -7.70
CA PRO A 182 6.05 -18.29 -9.08
C PRO A 182 6.47 -17.06 -9.91
N SER A 183 6.38 -17.20 -11.23
CA SER A 183 6.46 -16.04 -12.12
C SER A 183 5.45 -14.98 -11.70
N ASN A 184 5.87 -13.73 -11.70
CA ASN A 184 5.10 -12.60 -11.19
C ASN A 184 5.39 -11.34 -12.00
N SER A 185 4.67 -10.25 -11.69
CA SER A 185 4.76 -8.98 -12.40
C SER A 185 5.61 -7.91 -11.69
N TYR A 186 6.30 -8.26 -10.62
CA TYR A 186 7.13 -7.30 -9.86
C TYR A 186 8.30 -6.79 -10.72
N ILE A 187 8.53 -5.47 -10.71
CA ILE A 187 9.54 -4.77 -11.50
C ILE A 187 10.54 -4.01 -10.63
#